data_407279176ab9d68c4249cafce31b2f03
#
_entry.id   407279176ab9d68c4249cafce31b2f03
#
_cell.length_a   1.000
_cell.length_b   1.000
_cell.length_c   1.000
_cell.angle_alpha   90.00
_cell.angle_beta   90.00
_cell.angle_gamma   90.00
#
_symmetry.space_group_name_H-M   'P 1'
#
loop_
_entity.id
_entity.type
_entity.pdbx_description
1 polymer ?
#
loop_
_entity_poly.entity_id
_entity_poly.type
_entity_poly.pdbx_seq_one_letter_code
_entity_poly.pdbx_strand_id
1 'polypeptide(L)'
;MDVDVLILGCGSSSGTPAIGCACPTCVSADPKNRRTRASTLLRANGVNFLIDTGPDLRQQALREGLRQVDAVLYTHPHADHLNGIDDLRAFCYLKRGAIPLFGSRFMMDNIRDRFGYALHAAGPQWDKPVLETHAIDGPFAYAGVTVTPIPVLHGQWPILGWRIGDVAYLTDISSIPDASWPLLAGVRLLLLDCLRMTPYPSHLSFAQALELAARLAAPRTVLIHMTHELEYHTLSAQCPPGVVVGYDGMRLHG
;
A
#
# COMPACT_ATOMS: atom_id res chain seq x y z
N MET A 1 -9.79 -10.88 -14.80
CA MET A 1 -10.10 -11.16 -13.38
C MET A 1 -10.40 -9.82 -12.76
N ASP A 2 -11.60 -9.66 -12.21
CA ASP A 2 -11.99 -8.41 -11.57
C ASP A 2 -11.28 -8.27 -10.23
N VAL A 3 -10.76 -7.08 -9.97
CA VAL A 3 -10.06 -6.74 -8.72
C VAL A 3 -10.73 -5.51 -8.10
N ASP A 4 -11.36 -5.69 -6.95
CA ASP A 4 -11.86 -4.57 -6.15
C ASP A 4 -10.72 -3.95 -5.34
N VAL A 5 -10.67 -2.64 -5.30
CA VAL A 5 -9.66 -1.86 -4.59
C VAL A 5 -10.33 -0.98 -3.55
N LEU A 6 -9.84 -1.04 -2.32
CA LEU A 6 -10.21 -0.12 -1.24
C LEU A 6 -8.94 0.55 -0.71
N ILE A 7 -8.81 1.84 -0.92
CA ILE A 7 -7.72 2.64 -0.33
C ILE A 7 -8.02 2.84 1.15
N LEU A 8 -7.27 2.19 2.02
CA LEU A 8 -7.40 2.32 3.47
C LEU A 8 -6.74 3.60 3.98
N GLY A 9 -5.62 3.96 3.38
CA GLY A 9 -4.92 5.20 3.64
C GLY A 9 -4.11 5.63 2.42
N CYS A 10 -4.05 6.92 2.16
CA CYS A 10 -3.31 7.50 1.03
C CYS A 10 -2.32 8.58 1.45
N GLY A 11 -2.07 8.75 2.74
CA GLY A 11 -1.10 9.70 3.29
C GLY A 11 0.32 9.15 3.32
N SER A 12 1.29 10.05 3.34
CA SER A 12 2.70 9.76 3.56
C SER A 12 3.00 9.35 5.00
N SER A 13 4.27 9.14 5.34
CA SER A 13 4.73 8.73 6.68
C SER A 13 4.25 9.62 7.83
N SER A 14 4.04 10.92 7.58
CA SER A 14 3.50 11.85 8.60
C SER A 14 1.98 11.81 8.74
N GLY A 15 1.27 11.26 7.75
CA GLY A 15 -0.19 11.41 7.63
C GLY A 15 -0.61 12.87 7.37
N THR A 16 -1.92 13.09 7.24
CA THR A 16 -2.51 14.45 7.18
C THR A 16 -3.78 14.45 8.03
N PRO A 17 -3.91 15.35 9.04
CA PRO A 17 -3.00 16.42 9.43
C PRO A 17 -1.63 15.91 9.92
N ALA A 18 -0.57 16.66 9.62
CA ALA A 18 0.74 16.43 10.23
C ALA A 18 0.79 17.00 11.66
N ILE A 19 1.48 16.31 12.56
CA ILE A 19 1.59 16.71 13.97
C ILE A 19 2.17 18.13 14.08
N GLY A 20 1.45 19.00 14.80
CA GLY A 20 1.86 20.40 15.03
C GLY A 20 1.67 21.33 13.84
N CYS A 21 1.13 20.89 12.71
CA CYS A 21 0.92 21.71 11.52
C CYS A 21 -0.46 22.35 11.49
N ALA A 22 -0.50 23.66 11.22
CA ALA A 22 -1.72 24.46 11.08
C ALA A 22 -1.91 25.02 9.65
N CYS A 23 -1.30 24.38 8.62
CA CYS A 23 -1.50 24.80 7.24
C CYS A 23 -2.94 24.57 6.79
N PRO A 24 -3.40 25.23 5.70
CA PRO A 24 -4.78 25.10 5.22
C PRO A 24 -5.26 23.65 5.03
N THR A 25 -4.41 22.76 4.53
CA THR A 25 -4.74 21.35 4.37
C THR A 25 -4.93 20.62 5.71
N CYS A 26 -4.05 20.88 6.67
CA CYS A 26 -4.10 20.23 7.99
C CYS A 26 -5.30 20.68 8.85
N VAL A 27 -5.76 21.91 8.70
CA VAL A 27 -6.95 22.44 9.42
C VAL A 27 -8.25 22.30 8.61
N SER A 28 -8.18 21.76 7.38
CA SER A 28 -9.33 21.57 6.51
C SER A 28 -10.40 20.69 7.17
N ALA A 29 -11.67 21.07 6.99
CA ALA A 29 -12.82 20.28 7.39
C ALA A 29 -13.16 19.17 6.35
N ASP A 30 -12.59 19.23 5.14
CA ASP A 30 -12.82 18.24 4.11
C ASP A 30 -12.20 16.89 4.52
N PRO A 31 -13.00 15.82 4.63
CA PRO A 31 -12.50 14.49 4.99
C PRO A 31 -11.46 13.94 4.00
N LYS A 32 -11.45 14.39 2.74
CA LYS A 32 -10.47 13.97 1.73
C LYS A 32 -9.07 14.54 1.98
N ASN A 33 -8.96 15.56 2.83
CA ASN A 33 -7.69 16.06 3.34
C ASN A 33 -7.26 15.38 4.65
N ARG A 34 -8.00 14.36 5.11
CA ARG A 34 -7.64 13.52 6.25
C ARG A 34 -7.11 12.19 5.74
N ARG A 35 -5.77 12.03 5.79
CA ARG A 35 -5.09 10.90 5.17
C ARG A 35 -4.29 10.14 6.22
N THR A 36 -4.68 8.90 6.47
CA THR A 36 -3.89 7.94 7.25
C THR A 36 -2.76 7.38 6.37
N ARG A 37 -1.73 6.75 7.00
CA ARG A 37 -0.56 6.21 6.29
C ARG A 37 -0.99 5.21 5.22
N ALA A 38 -0.21 5.16 4.13
CA ALA A 38 -0.57 4.40 2.94
C ALA A 38 -0.80 2.91 3.23
N SER A 39 -1.97 2.43 2.87
CA SER A 39 -2.34 1.01 2.87
C SER A 39 -3.55 0.81 1.95
N THR A 40 -3.64 -0.35 1.32
CA THR A 40 -4.72 -0.66 0.36
C THR A 40 -5.14 -2.12 0.50
N LEU A 41 -6.44 -2.38 0.40
CA LEU A 41 -6.99 -3.73 0.29
C LEU A 41 -7.33 -4.01 -1.17
N LEU A 42 -6.77 -5.09 -1.71
CA LEU A 42 -7.14 -5.64 -3.03
C LEU A 42 -7.96 -6.91 -2.80
N ARG A 43 -9.13 -7.00 -3.43
CA ARG A 43 -9.95 -8.21 -3.40
C ARG A 43 -10.01 -8.82 -4.80
N ALA A 44 -9.58 -10.07 -4.92
CA ALA A 44 -9.58 -10.83 -6.16
C ALA A 44 -10.06 -12.25 -5.90
N ASN A 45 -11.03 -12.77 -6.66
CA ASN A 45 -11.60 -14.11 -6.49
C ASN A 45 -12.05 -14.42 -5.03
N GLY A 46 -12.55 -13.43 -4.31
CA GLY A 46 -12.98 -13.57 -2.91
C GLY A 46 -11.85 -13.55 -1.88
N VAL A 47 -10.58 -13.39 -2.31
CA VAL A 47 -9.39 -13.30 -1.45
C VAL A 47 -9.05 -11.84 -1.18
N ASN A 48 -8.86 -11.49 0.08
CA ASN A 48 -8.48 -10.14 0.53
C ASN A 48 -6.97 -10.04 0.76
N PHE A 49 -6.28 -9.34 -0.13
CA PHE A 49 -4.86 -9.02 -0.01
C PHE A 49 -4.71 -7.62 0.58
N LEU A 50 -4.14 -7.52 1.77
CA LEU A 50 -3.79 -6.24 2.37
C LEU A 50 -2.38 -5.85 1.94
N ILE A 51 -2.20 -4.65 1.41
CA ILE A 51 -0.88 -4.09 1.12
C ILE A 51 -0.50 -3.18 2.26
N ASP A 52 0.59 -3.53 2.94
CA ASP A 52 1.19 -2.88 4.10
C ASP A 52 0.27 -2.78 5.34
N THR A 53 0.89 -2.73 6.51
CA THR A 53 0.24 -2.64 7.82
C THR A 53 0.84 -1.47 8.61
N GLY A 54 0.58 -0.26 8.15
CA GLY A 54 1.03 0.94 8.86
C GLY A 54 0.38 1.08 10.25
N PRO A 55 0.85 2.01 11.10
CA PRO A 55 0.37 2.18 12.47
C PRO A 55 -1.10 2.59 12.58
N ASP A 56 -1.72 2.98 11.46
CA ASP A 56 -3.14 3.34 11.39
C ASP A 56 -4.07 2.15 11.05
N LEU A 57 -3.53 0.92 10.87
CA LEU A 57 -4.30 -0.25 10.41
C LEU A 57 -5.56 -0.48 11.24
N ARG A 58 -5.47 -0.39 12.57
CA ARG A 58 -6.65 -0.56 13.44
C ARG A 58 -7.74 0.46 13.13
N GLN A 59 -7.37 1.73 13.01
CA GLN A 59 -8.31 2.81 12.70
C GLN A 59 -8.92 2.65 11.32
N GLN A 60 -8.11 2.30 10.32
CA GLN A 60 -8.52 2.02 8.95
C GLN A 60 -9.51 0.85 8.89
N ALA A 61 -9.20 -0.26 9.56
CA ALA A 61 -10.06 -1.45 9.60
C ALA A 61 -11.42 -1.16 10.25
N LEU A 62 -11.44 -0.41 11.35
CA LEU A 62 -12.68 -0.03 12.04
C LEU A 62 -13.53 0.92 11.19
N ARG A 63 -12.92 1.92 10.54
CA ARG A 63 -13.59 2.88 9.66
C ARG A 63 -14.27 2.18 8.49
N GLU A 64 -13.59 1.23 7.86
CA GLU A 64 -14.08 0.53 6.67
C GLU A 64 -14.88 -0.75 6.99
N GLY A 65 -15.03 -1.10 8.27
CA GLY A 65 -15.69 -2.34 8.68
C GLY A 65 -14.98 -3.59 8.19
N LEU A 66 -13.65 -3.55 8.06
CA LEU A 66 -12.85 -4.67 7.57
C LEU A 66 -12.87 -5.82 8.57
N ARG A 67 -13.26 -7.01 8.12
CA ARG A 67 -13.40 -8.20 8.96
C ARG A 67 -12.54 -9.39 8.54
N GLN A 68 -11.90 -9.29 7.36
CA GLN A 68 -11.11 -10.38 6.80
C GLN A 68 -9.89 -9.86 6.08
N VAL A 69 -8.74 -10.45 6.39
CA VAL A 69 -7.48 -10.34 5.65
C VAL A 69 -6.98 -11.77 5.45
N ASP A 70 -6.76 -12.17 4.20
CA ASP A 70 -6.33 -13.53 3.87
C ASP A 70 -4.83 -13.62 3.70
N ALA A 71 -4.19 -12.56 3.21
CA ALA A 71 -2.76 -12.44 3.01
C ALA A 71 -2.33 -10.97 3.11
N VAL A 72 -1.07 -10.74 3.48
CA VAL A 72 -0.45 -9.40 3.47
C VAL A 72 0.70 -9.36 2.48
N LEU A 73 0.74 -8.31 1.67
CA LEU A 73 1.80 -8.02 0.71
C LEU A 73 2.58 -6.80 1.21
N TYR A 74 3.81 -7.01 1.63
CA TYR A 74 4.65 -5.92 2.14
C TYR A 74 5.53 -5.33 1.06
N THR A 75 5.55 -4.00 0.99
CA THR A 75 6.40 -3.25 0.07
C THR A 75 7.83 -3.12 0.60
N HIS A 76 7.97 -2.61 1.83
CA HIS A 76 9.25 -2.37 2.48
C HIS A 76 9.11 -2.18 4.00
N PRO A 77 10.20 -2.18 4.80
CA PRO A 77 10.11 -2.23 6.27
C PRO A 77 10.05 -0.87 6.98
N HIS A 78 9.73 0.24 6.31
CA HIS A 78 9.54 1.51 7.00
C HIS A 78 8.37 1.44 7.99
N ALA A 79 8.44 2.27 9.02
CA ALA A 79 7.50 2.22 10.15
C ALA A 79 6.04 2.47 9.74
N ASP A 80 5.82 3.36 8.80
CA ASP A 80 4.50 3.72 8.27
C ASP A 80 3.87 2.62 7.41
N HIS A 81 4.65 1.62 6.97
CA HIS A 81 4.19 0.44 6.22
C HIS A 81 4.13 -0.83 7.05
N LEU A 82 4.79 -0.89 8.22
CA LEU A 82 4.96 -2.12 8.97
C LEU A 82 4.44 -2.09 10.42
N ASN A 83 4.52 -0.94 11.12
CA ASN A 83 4.41 -0.94 12.58
C ASN A 83 3.00 -1.21 13.15
N GLY A 84 1.98 -1.38 12.33
CA GLY A 84 0.66 -1.86 12.73
C GLY A 84 0.46 -3.38 12.58
N ILE A 85 1.54 -4.14 12.36
CA ILE A 85 1.49 -5.60 12.14
C ILE A 85 0.75 -6.35 13.25
N ASP A 86 0.82 -5.89 14.49
CA ASP A 86 0.13 -6.52 15.63
C ASP A 86 -1.39 -6.50 15.51
N ASP A 87 -1.96 -5.55 14.80
CA ASP A 87 -3.41 -5.48 14.58
C ASP A 87 -3.93 -6.61 13.68
N LEU A 88 -3.04 -7.30 12.94
CA LEU A 88 -3.38 -8.52 12.19
C LEU A 88 -3.89 -9.65 13.09
N ARG A 89 -3.52 -9.65 14.38
CA ARG A 89 -3.97 -10.67 15.34
C ARG A 89 -5.50 -10.73 15.44
N ALA A 90 -6.18 -9.59 15.33
CA ALA A 90 -7.64 -9.56 15.34
C ALA A 90 -8.22 -10.37 14.17
N PHE A 91 -7.63 -10.26 12.98
CA PHE A 91 -8.04 -11.02 11.80
C PHE A 91 -7.67 -12.51 11.91
N CYS A 92 -6.52 -12.83 12.53
CA CYS A 92 -6.15 -14.22 12.81
C CYS A 92 -7.20 -14.90 13.71
N TYR A 93 -7.68 -14.23 14.75
CA TYR A 93 -8.75 -14.73 15.62
C TYR A 93 -10.07 -14.92 14.88
N LEU A 94 -10.47 -13.97 14.03
CA LEU A 94 -11.69 -14.07 13.22
C LEU A 94 -11.59 -15.22 12.20
N LYS A 95 -10.46 -15.36 11.55
CA LYS A 95 -10.17 -16.43 10.57
C LYS A 95 -9.95 -17.78 11.22
N ARG A 96 -9.59 -17.82 12.51
CA ARG A 96 -9.12 -19.01 13.25
C ARG A 96 -7.90 -19.68 12.60
N GLY A 97 -6.96 -18.88 12.12
CA GLY A 97 -5.78 -19.38 11.43
C GLY A 97 -4.74 -18.28 11.22
N ALA A 98 -3.56 -18.69 10.81
CA ALA A 98 -2.47 -17.77 10.52
C ALA A 98 -2.74 -16.95 9.24
N ILE A 99 -2.12 -15.78 9.17
CA ILE A 99 -2.11 -14.93 7.98
C ILE A 99 -0.70 -15.00 7.38
N PRO A 100 -0.56 -15.40 6.10
CA PRO A 100 0.71 -15.36 5.40
C PRO A 100 1.09 -13.92 5.04
N LEU A 101 2.37 -13.61 5.25
CA LEU A 101 3.02 -12.35 4.95
C LEU A 101 4.01 -12.56 3.81
N PHE A 102 3.84 -11.86 2.71
CA PHE A 102 4.68 -11.95 1.53
C PHE A 102 5.49 -10.68 1.31
N GLY A 103 6.74 -10.81 0.94
CA GLY A 103 7.62 -9.69 0.64
C GLY A 103 9.02 -10.14 0.29
N SER A 104 9.94 -9.20 0.05
CA SER A 104 11.34 -9.51 -0.19
C SER A 104 11.97 -10.23 1.01
N ARG A 105 13.07 -10.96 0.80
CA ARG A 105 13.84 -11.58 1.90
C ARG A 105 14.21 -10.54 2.96
N PHE A 106 14.71 -9.39 2.54
CA PHE A 106 15.06 -8.28 3.45
C PHE A 106 13.86 -7.84 4.31
N MET A 107 12.67 -7.73 3.72
CA MET A 107 11.45 -7.40 4.45
C MET A 107 11.08 -8.49 5.47
N MET A 108 11.13 -9.76 5.07
CA MET A 108 10.81 -10.88 5.96
C MET A 108 11.80 -11.01 7.13
N ASP A 109 13.08 -10.76 6.89
CA ASP A 109 14.11 -10.75 7.94
C ASP A 109 13.86 -9.61 8.93
N ASN A 110 13.50 -8.40 8.47
CA ASN A 110 13.09 -7.30 9.35
C ASN A 110 11.88 -7.64 10.22
N ILE A 111 10.88 -8.35 9.67
CA ILE A 111 9.73 -8.79 10.46
C ILE A 111 10.16 -9.80 11.54
N ARG A 112 11.02 -10.75 11.21
CA ARG A 112 11.53 -11.73 12.18
C ARG A 112 12.31 -11.08 13.32
N ASP A 113 13.14 -10.11 12.98
CA ASP A 113 13.99 -9.41 13.97
C ASP A 113 13.15 -8.51 14.91
N ARG A 114 12.17 -7.80 14.37
CA ARG A 114 11.40 -6.80 15.12
C ARG A 114 10.14 -7.35 15.78
N PHE A 115 9.50 -8.33 15.15
CA PHE A 115 8.19 -8.87 15.51
C PHE A 115 8.20 -10.41 15.65
N GLY A 116 9.37 -10.99 15.96
CA GLY A 116 9.53 -12.43 16.09
C GLY A 116 8.53 -13.09 17.03
N TYR A 117 8.08 -12.38 18.08
CA TYR A 117 7.05 -12.85 19.00
C TYR A 117 5.70 -13.17 18.33
N ALA A 118 5.37 -12.50 17.22
CA ALA A 118 4.13 -12.73 16.46
C ALA A 118 4.20 -13.94 15.52
N LEU A 119 5.39 -14.52 15.35
CA LEU A 119 5.68 -15.62 14.43
C LEU A 119 5.89 -16.96 15.14
N HIS A 120 5.86 -17.00 16.48
CA HIS A 120 6.13 -18.22 17.23
C HIS A 120 5.08 -19.28 16.97
N ALA A 121 5.55 -20.52 16.79
CA ALA A 121 4.70 -21.70 16.75
C ALA A 121 3.89 -21.84 18.07
N ALA A 122 2.75 -22.51 17.97
CA ALA A 122 1.92 -22.82 19.14
C ALA A 122 2.76 -23.41 20.28
N GLY A 123 2.54 -22.92 21.48
CA GLY A 123 3.19 -23.36 22.71
C GLY A 123 2.22 -23.22 23.89
N PRO A 124 2.67 -23.53 25.12
CA PRO A 124 1.79 -23.48 26.31
C PRO A 124 1.10 -22.13 26.53
N GLN A 125 1.64 -21.04 25.97
CA GLN A 125 1.13 -19.69 26.12
C GLN A 125 0.41 -19.16 24.86
N TRP A 126 0.53 -19.87 23.70
CA TRP A 126 -0.02 -19.47 22.41
C TRP A 126 -0.55 -20.70 21.68
N ASP A 127 -1.84 -20.75 21.42
CA ASP A 127 -2.46 -21.92 20.79
C ASP A 127 -2.07 -22.13 19.33
N LYS A 128 -1.67 -21.08 18.61
CA LYS A 128 -1.37 -21.12 17.17
C LYS A 128 -0.41 -20.00 16.74
N PRO A 129 0.41 -20.24 15.69
CA PRO A 129 1.11 -19.14 15.01
C PRO A 129 0.07 -18.18 14.47
N VAL A 130 0.30 -16.87 14.64
CA VAL A 130 -0.61 -15.83 14.16
C VAL A 130 -0.21 -15.29 12.80
N LEU A 131 1.09 -15.34 12.48
CA LEU A 131 1.64 -14.83 11.21
C LEU A 131 2.69 -15.82 10.66
N GLU A 132 2.77 -15.90 9.32
CA GLU A 132 3.74 -16.75 8.61
C GLU A 132 4.48 -15.93 7.57
N THR A 133 5.82 -15.90 7.61
CA THR A 133 6.64 -15.12 6.67
C THR A 133 7.05 -15.94 5.47
N HIS A 134 6.82 -15.40 4.26
CA HIS A 134 7.19 -15.99 2.98
C HIS A 134 8.03 -14.99 2.18
N ALA A 135 9.34 -15.24 2.06
CA ALA A 135 10.19 -14.48 1.16
C ALA A 135 9.92 -14.92 -0.28
N ILE A 136 9.74 -13.94 -1.18
CA ILE A 136 9.42 -14.18 -2.58
C ILE A 136 10.44 -13.50 -3.49
N ASP A 137 10.69 -14.11 -4.65
CA ASP A 137 11.67 -13.64 -5.64
C ASP A 137 11.04 -13.37 -7.00
N GLY A 138 9.75 -13.72 -7.18
CA GLY A 138 9.02 -13.57 -8.45
C GLY A 138 7.53 -13.81 -8.27
N PRO A 139 6.77 -13.87 -9.37
CA PRO A 139 5.34 -14.13 -9.34
C PRO A 139 5.02 -15.46 -8.64
N PHE A 140 3.97 -15.44 -7.83
CA PHE A 140 3.48 -16.61 -7.10
C PHE A 140 1.95 -16.68 -7.14
N ALA A 141 1.41 -17.83 -6.81
CA ALA A 141 -0.04 -18.03 -6.69
C ALA A 141 -0.43 -18.18 -5.21
N TYR A 142 -1.47 -17.48 -4.79
CA TYR A 142 -2.11 -17.67 -3.48
C TYR A 142 -3.62 -17.79 -3.65
N ALA A 143 -4.20 -18.87 -3.16
CA ALA A 143 -5.64 -19.18 -3.26
C ALA A 143 -6.21 -19.00 -4.70
N GLY A 144 -5.44 -19.41 -5.71
CA GLY A 144 -5.84 -19.32 -7.13
C GLY A 144 -5.69 -17.93 -7.77
N VAL A 145 -5.11 -16.97 -7.03
CA VAL A 145 -4.81 -15.62 -7.54
C VAL A 145 -3.32 -15.50 -7.81
N THR A 146 -2.93 -15.10 -9.01
CA THR A 146 -1.54 -14.76 -9.33
C THR A 146 -1.21 -13.37 -8.78
N VAL A 147 -0.15 -13.30 -7.96
CA VAL A 147 0.41 -12.07 -7.38
C VAL A 147 1.79 -11.85 -7.99
N THR A 148 2.02 -10.68 -8.55
CA THR A 148 3.29 -10.33 -9.19
C THR A 148 3.97 -9.21 -8.39
N PRO A 149 5.14 -9.47 -7.77
CA PRO A 149 5.99 -8.42 -7.21
C PRO A 149 6.61 -7.61 -8.35
N ILE A 150 6.66 -6.29 -8.17
CA ILE A 150 7.27 -5.36 -9.12
C ILE A 150 8.46 -4.71 -8.43
N PRO A 151 9.71 -5.11 -8.73
CA PRO A 151 10.88 -4.44 -8.20
C PRO A 151 10.92 -2.98 -8.61
N VAL A 152 11.02 -2.07 -7.64
CA VAL A 152 11.11 -0.62 -7.85
C VAL A 152 12.15 -0.04 -6.90
N LEU A 153 12.53 1.23 -7.07
CA LEU A 153 13.51 1.89 -6.22
C LEU A 153 12.86 2.98 -5.36
N HIS A 154 13.19 2.97 -4.08
CA HIS A 154 12.93 4.03 -3.12
C HIS A 154 14.26 4.75 -2.84
N GLY A 155 14.54 5.82 -3.56
CA GLY A 155 15.90 6.35 -3.67
C GLY A 155 16.84 5.33 -4.32
N GLN A 156 17.76 4.78 -3.53
CA GLN A 156 18.65 3.69 -3.98
C GLN A 156 18.24 2.32 -3.42
N TRP A 157 17.21 2.26 -2.61
CA TRP A 157 16.73 1.03 -1.97
C TRP A 157 15.80 0.25 -2.89
N PRO A 158 16.08 -1.05 -3.15
CA PRO A 158 15.13 -1.90 -3.84
C PRO A 158 13.97 -2.25 -2.91
N ILE A 159 12.76 -1.95 -3.34
CA ILE A 159 11.50 -2.27 -2.68
C ILE A 159 10.55 -2.96 -3.66
N LEU A 160 9.38 -3.38 -3.20
CA LEU A 160 8.39 -4.04 -4.04
C LEU A 160 7.14 -3.19 -4.22
N GLY A 161 6.73 -2.97 -5.47
CA GLY A 161 5.34 -2.75 -5.80
C GLY A 161 4.63 -4.09 -6.01
N TRP A 162 3.33 -4.06 -6.20
CA TRP A 162 2.50 -5.25 -6.34
C TRP A 162 1.55 -5.16 -7.52
N ARG A 163 1.32 -6.29 -8.20
CA ARG A 163 0.30 -6.40 -9.23
C ARG A 163 -0.58 -7.62 -8.99
N ILE A 164 -1.90 -7.43 -9.09
CA ILE A 164 -2.91 -8.49 -9.15
C ILE A 164 -3.81 -8.19 -10.34
N GLY A 165 -3.89 -9.09 -11.30
CA GLY A 165 -4.64 -8.88 -12.55
C GLY A 165 -4.14 -7.65 -13.32
N ASP A 166 -5.01 -6.69 -13.53
CA ASP A 166 -4.73 -5.41 -14.21
C ASP A 166 -4.60 -4.21 -13.24
N VAL A 167 -4.55 -4.47 -11.95
CA VAL A 167 -4.30 -3.47 -10.89
C VAL A 167 -2.85 -3.53 -10.43
N ALA A 168 -2.15 -2.38 -10.43
CA ALA A 168 -0.81 -2.23 -9.86
C ALA A 168 -0.79 -1.19 -8.74
N TYR A 169 0.02 -1.46 -7.70
CA TYR A 169 0.24 -0.59 -6.55
C TYR A 169 1.73 -0.28 -6.44
N LEU A 170 2.09 0.99 -6.60
CA LEU A 170 3.46 1.50 -6.58
C LEU A 170 3.54 2.67 -5.60
N THR A 171 3.83 2.39 -4.34
CA THR A 171 4.08 3.41 -3.31
C THR A 171 5.56 3.59 -3.08
N ASP A 172 5.97 4.75 -2.56
CA ASP A 172 7.35 5.04 -2.13
C ASP A 172 8.39 4.84 -3.22
N ILE A 173 8.05 5.16 -4.44
CA ILE A 173 8.95 4.96 -5.56
C ILE A 173 9.62 6.27 -6.01
N SER A 174 10.89 6.16 -6.38
CA SER A 174 11.62 7.22 -7.10
C SER A 174 11.84 6.87 -8.57
N SER A 175 11.90 5.58 -8.90
CA SER A 175 12.09 5.10 -10.27
C SER A 175 11.69 3.64 -10.44
N ILE A 176 11.48 3.25 -11.70
CA ILE A 176 11.18 1.88 -12.12
C ILE A 176 12.36 1.39 -12.96
N PRO A 177 13.10 0.34 -12.52
CA PRO A 177 14.15 -0.29 -13.31
C PRO A 177 13.63 -0.84 -14.64
N ASP A 178 14.47 -0.87 -15.68
CA ASP A 178 14.06 -1.33 -17.01
C ASP A 178 13.49 -2.75 -17.01
N ALA A 179 14.02 -3.64 -16.19
CA ALA A 179 13.53 -5.01 -16.04
C ALA A 179 12.11 -5.11 -15.49
N SER A 180 11.60 -4.07 -14.82
CA SER A 180 10.25 -4.07 -14.20
C SER A 180 9.15 -3.55 -15.14
N TRP A 181 9.49 -2.83 -16.21
CA TRP A 181 8.50 -2.30 -17.15
C TRP A 181 7.61 -3.37 -17.80
N PRO A 182 8.13 -4.55 -18.22
CA PRO A 182 7.28 -5.62 -18.75
C PRO A 182 6.24 -6.13 -17.76
N LEU A 183 6.51 -6.07 -16.45
CA LEU A 183 5.57 -6.50 -15.41
C LEU A 183 4.37 -5.56 -15.27
N LEU A 184 4.48 -4.35 -15.79
CA LEU A 184 3.43 -3.32 -15.78
C LEU A 184 2.61 -3.28 -17.09
N ALA A 185 2.98 -4.07 -18.10
CA ALA A 185 2.26 -4.12 -19.36
C ALA A 185 0.81 -4.56 -19.16
N GLY A 186 -0.15 -3.78 -19.71
CA GLY A 186 -1.58 -4.07 -19.62
C GLY A 186 -2.23 -3.73 -18.26
N VAL A 187 -1.55 -2.99 -17.37
CA VAL A 187 -2.17 -2.42 -16.17
C VAL A 187 -3.23 -1.40 -16.59
N ARG A 188 -4.43 -1.51 -16.01
CA ARG A 188 -5.56 -0.63 -16.27
C ARG A 188 -5.84 0.34 -15.13
N LEU A 189 -5.58 -0.09 -13.89
CA LEU A 189 -5.68 0.73 -12.69
C LEU A 189 -4.32 0.77 -11.98
N LEU A 190 -3.75 1.95 -11.88
CA LEU A 190 -2.47 2.20 -11.22
C LEU A 190 -2.69 3.04 -9.97
N LEU A 191 -2.29 2.54 -8.80
CA LEU A 191 -2.12 3.34 -7.58
C LEU A 191 -0.65 3.76 -7.53
N LEU A 192 -0.39 5.08 -7.55
CA LEU A 192 0.95 5.62 -7.77
C LEU A 192 1.37 6.62 -6.71
N ASP A 193 2.59 6.48 -6.23
CA ASP A 193 3.27 7.45 -5.35
C ASP A 193 3.20 8.88 -5.90
N CYS A 194 2.89 9.83 -5.03
CA CYS A 194 2.89 11.26 -5.32
C CYS A 194 3.11 12.05 -4.04
N LEU A 195 4.35 12.21 -3.62
CA LEU A 195 4.64 12.72 -2.29
C LEU A 195 4.25 14.18 -2.11
N ARG A 196 4.69 15.07 -3.02
CA ARG A 196 4.55 16.53 -2.94
C ARG A 196 4.77 17.22 -4.29
N MET A 197 4.60 18.54 -4.34
CA MET A 197 4.79 19.30 -5.60
C MET A 197 6.25 19.33 -6.07
N THR A 198 7.19 19.47 -5.13
CA THR A 198 8.62 19.59 -5.43
C THR A 198 9.33 18.25 -5.47
N PRO A 199 10.36 18.05 -6.31
CA PRO A 199 11.13 16.81 -6.35
C PRO A 199 11.71 16.40 -5.00
N TYR A 200 11.77 15.09 -4.77
CA TYR A 200 12.35 14.48 -3.57
C TYR A 200 13.17 13.25 -3.96
N PRO A 201 14.32 12.98 -3.29
CA PRO A 201 15.25 11.94 -3.76
C PRO A 201 14.68 10.52 -3.79
N SER A 202 13.73 10.21 -2.92
CA SER A 202 13.22 8.84 -2.75
C SER A 202 11.77 8.64 -3.18
N HIS A 203 11.07 9.70 -3.62
CA HIS A 203 9.65 9.67 -4.00
C HIS A 203 9.40 10.48 -5.27
N LEU A 204 8.27 10.24 -5.91
CA LEU A 204 7.82 11.05 -7.02
C LEU A 204 7.23 12.38 -6.54
N SER A 205 7.60 13.47 -7.20
CA SER A 205 6.82 14.71 -7.17
C SER A 205 5.57 14.56 -8.04
N PHE A 206 4.62 15.49 -7.91
CA PHE A 206 3.43 15.51 -8.75
C PHE A 206 3.75 15.49 -10.25
N ALA A 207 4.70 16.31 -10.70
CA ALA A 207 5.11 16.34 -12.11
C ALA A 207 5.68 14.99 -12.57
N GLN A 208 6.54 14.37 -11.75
CA GLN A 208 7.13 13.06 -12.07
C GLN A 208 6.07 11.94 -12.04
N ALA A 209 5.09 12.01 -11.13
CA ALA A 209 3.98 11.07 -11.09
C ALA A 209 3.10 11.17 -12.36
N LEU A 210 2.84 12.38 -12.85
CA LEU A 210 2.11 12.58 -14.11
C LEU A 210 2.90 12.07 -15.33
N GLU A 211 4.20 12.31 -15.38
CA GLU A 211 5.07 11.78 -16.44
C GLU A 211 5.06 10.25 -16.45
N LEU A 212 5.19 9.62 -15.27
CA LEU A 212 5.17 8.18 -15.14
C LEU A 212 3.79 7.59 -15.51
N ALA A 213 2.70 8.22 -15.09
CA ALA A 213 1.34 7.83 -15.44
C ALA A 213 1.13 7.89 -16.96
N ALA A 214 1.59 8.96 -17.61
CA ALA A 214 1.51 9.11 -19.07
C ALA A 214 2.33 8.03 -19.80
N ARG A 215 3.52 7.69 -19.30
CA ARG A 215 4.38 6.65 -19.88
C ARG A 215 3.78 5.25 -19.75
N LEU A 216 3.15 4.93 -18.60
CA LEU A 216 2.46 3.66 -18.37
C LEU A 216 1.15 3.57 -19.15
N ALA A 217 0.56 4.72 -19.47
CA ALA A 217 -0.70 4.84 -20.21
C ALA A 217 -1.85 3.99 -19.63
N ALA A 218 -1.85 3.79 -18.29
CA ALA A 218 -2.96 3.13 -17.62
C ALA A 218 -4.24 3.98 -17.78
N PRO A 219 -5.38 3.39 -18.15
CA PRO A 219 -6.64 4.13 -18.30
C PRO A 219 -7.03 4.93 -17.06
N ARG A 220 -6.62 4.45 -15.88
CA ARG A 220 -6.86 5.14 -14.60
C ARG A 220 -5.61 5.07 -13.71
N THR A 221 -5.17 6.24 -13.25
CA THR A 221 -4.13 6.37 -12.22
C THR A 221 -4.68 7.10 -11.01
N VAL A 222 -4.42 6.56 -9.81
CA VAL A 222 -4.81 7.16 -8.53
C VAL A 222 -3.56 7.54 -7.77
N LEU A 223 -3.42 8.82 -7.44
CA LEU A 223 -2.29 9.33 -6.67
C LEU A 223 -2.46 8.99 -5.20
N ILE A 224 -1.42 8.41 -4.59
CA ILE A 224 -1.37 8.00 -3.18
C ILE A 224 -0.08 8.48 -2.52
N HIS A 225 0.11 8.20 -1.24
CA HIS A 225 1.29 8.54 -0.43
C HIS A 225 1.59 10.04 -0.36
N MET A 226 0.52 10.84 -0.20
CA MET A 226 0.58 12.30 -0.29
C MET A 226 0.86 12.95 1.06
N THR A 227 1.71 14.00 1.05
CA THR A 227 1.89 14.89 2.21
C THR A 227 0.75 15.90 2.33
N HIS A 228 0.77 16.65 3.43
CA HIS A 228 -0.16 17.76 3.69
C HIS A 228 0.04 18.99 2.77
N GLU A 229 1.12 19.00 1.95
CA GLU A 229 1.33 20.06 0.94
C GLU A 229 0.31 19.95 -0.22
N LEU A 230 -0.26 18.75 -0.43
CA LEU A 230 -1.17 18.45 -1.53
C LEU A 230 -2.63 18.54 -1.05
N GLU A 231 -3.24 19.71 -1.16
CA GLU A 231 -4.65 19.91 -0.87
C GLU A 231 -5.51 19.22 -1.95
N TYR A 232 -6.56 18.49 -1.52
CA TYR A 232 -7.31 17.57 -2.39
C TYR A 232 -7.92 18.26 -3.63
N HIS A 233 -8.67 19.34 -3.45
CA HIS A 233 -9.34 20.03 -4.56
C HIS A 233 -8.38 20.76 -5.47
N THR A 234 -7.39 21.41 -4.88
CA THR A 234 -6.33 22.12 -5.62
C THR A 234 -5.52 21.16 -6.47
N LEU A 235 -5.17 19.99 -5.95
CA LEU A 235 -4.46 18.96 -6.70
C LEU A 235 -5.36 18.33 -7.77
N SER A 236 -6.61 18.02 -7.43
CA SER A 236 -7.57 17.42 -8.36
C SER A 236 -7.83 18.29 -9.59
N ALA A 237 -7.86 19.62 -9.42
CA ALA A 237 -8.02 20.56 -10.53
C ALA A 237 -6.82 20.59 -11.51
N GLN A 238 -5.67 20.08 -11.09
CA GLN A 238 -4.43 20.02 -11.90
C GLN A 238 -4.23 18.64 -12.55
N CYS A 239 -5.02 17.63 -12.17
CA CYS A 239 -4.88 16.30 -12.73
C CYS A 239 -5.43 16.24 -14.16
N PRO A 240 -4.68 15.64 -15.11
CA PRO A 240 -5.18 15.41 -16.47
C PRO A 240 -6.25 14.30 -16.48
N PRO A 241 -7.01 14.14 -17.56
CA PRO A 241 -7.95 13.04 -17.74
C PRO A 241 -7.29 11.68 -17.47
N GLY A 242 -7.97 10.80 -16.70
CA GLY A 242 -7.45 9.49 -16.32
C GLY A 242 -6.62 9.49 -15.03
N VAL A 243 -6.18 10.64 -14.51
CA VAL A 243 -5.49 10.75 -13.22
C VAL A 243 -6.43 11.35 -12.17
N VAL A 244 -6.51 10.73 -11.01
CA VAL A 244 -7.35 11.20 -9.89
C VAL A 244 -6.56 11.20 -8.58
N VAL A 245 -6.95 12.06 -7.67
CA VAL A 245 -6.37 12.12 -6.32
C VAL A 245 -7.05 11.07 -5.43
N GLY A 246 -6.27 10.22 -4.78
CA GLY A 246 -6.76 9.25 -3.81
C GLY A 246 -7.24 9.91 -2.53
N TYR A 247 -8.13 9.25 -1.83
CA TYR A 247 -8.56 9.60 -0.47
C TYR A 247 -8.88 8.33 0.32
N ASP A 248 -8.78 8.44 1.64
CA ASP A 248 -9.09 7.35 2.56
C ASP A 248 -10.54 6.88 2.40
N GLY A 249 -10.75 5.59 2.18
CA GLY A 249 -12.06 4.99 1.93
C GLY A 249 -12.49 4.96 0.45
N MET A 250 -11.63 5.42 -0.48
CA MET A 250 -11.91 5.36 -1.92
C MET A 250 -12.04 3.92 -2.40
N ARG A 251 -13.12 3.61 -3.13
CA ARG A 251 -13.40 2.29 -3.72
C ARG A 251 -13.32 2.36 -5.23
N LEU A 252 -12.66 1.38 -5.83
CA LEU A 252 -12.41 1.30 -7.27
C LEU A 252 -12.57 -0.15 -7.73
N HIS A 253 -12.82 -0.31 -9.01
CA HIS A 253 -12.83 -1.61 -9.70
C HIS A 253 -11.78 -1.57 -10.81
N GLY A 254 -10.95 -2.61 -10.87
CA GLY A 254 -9.94 -2.81 -11.91
C GLY A 254 -10.47 -3.57 -13.11
#